data_69eb5b7d0759d3ab84efd717de8e1f99
#
_entry.id   69eb5b7d0759d3ab84efd717de8e1f99
#
_cell.length_a   1.000
_cell.length_b   1.000
_cell.length_c   1.000
_cell.angle_alpha   90.00
_cell.angle_beta   90.00
_cell.angle_gamma   90.00
#
_symmetry.space_group_name_H-M   'P 1'
#
loop_
_entity.id
_entity.type
_entity.pdbx_description
1 polymer ?
#
loop_
_entity_poly.entity_id
_entity_poly.type
_entity_poly.pdbx_seq_one_letter_code
_entity_poly.pdbx_strand_id
1 'polypeptide(L)'
;MADRPIESLGGRTPLEYAKTPKMDELAAKGEIGMVHTIPDGMKPGSDTANLSVLGYNPREFYSGRSPLEALSIGVPMKDTDVALRCNIVTLSEEEDNYEDRTIIDHS
;
A
#
# COMPACT_ATOMS: atom_id res chain seq x y z
N MET A 1 -2.63 -7.88 6.73
CA MET A 1 -3.18 -8.91 7.64
C MET A 1 -3.13 -8.46 9.10
N ALA A 2 -2.15 -7.67 9.49
CA ALA A 2 -2.21 -6.99 10.78
C ALA A 2 -3.28 -5.90 10.74
N ASP A 3 -4.20 -5.95 11.67
CA ASP A 3 -5.29 -4.99 11.82
C ASP A 3 -5.63 -4.85 13.30
N ARG A 4 -6.52 -3.92 13.62
CA ARG A 4 -7.02 -3.75 14.97
C ARG A 4 -8.02 -4.83 15.33
N PRO A 5 -8.17 -5.17 16.63
CA PRO A 5 -9.25 -6.05 17.07
C PRO A 5 -10.63 -5.51 16.67
N ILE A 6 -11.48 -6.40 16.18
CA ILE A 6 -12.83 -6.09 15.70
C ILE A 6 -13.85 -6.67 16.66
N GLU A 7 -14.78 -5.86 17.15
CA GLU A 7 -15.76 -6.27 18.16
C GLU A 7 -16.65 -7.42 17.68
N SER A 8 -17.13 -7.38 16.43
CA SER A 8 -17.93 -8.45 15.82
C SER A 8 -17.20 -9.79 15.67
N LEU A 9 -15.86 -9.80 15.78
CA LEU A 9 -15.02 -11.00 15.82
C LEU A 9 -14.64 -11.42 17.25
N GLY A 10 -15.37 -10.92 18.25
CA GLY A 10 -15.09 -11.18 19.67
C GLY A 10 -13.79 -10.53 20.16
N GLY A 11 -13.45 -9.34 19.67
CA GLY A 11 -12.26 -8.60 20.05
C GLY A 11 -10.96 -9.15 19.48
N ARG A 12 -11.02 -9.99 18.45
CA ARG A 12 -9.86 -10.57 17.76
C ARG A 12 -9.55 -9.79 16.49
N THR A 13 -8.28 -9.80 16.09
CA THR A 13 -7.87 -9.32 14.77
C THR A 13 -8.33 -10.29 13.68
N PRO A 14 -8.43 -9.85 12.41
CA PRO A 14 -8.73 -10.75 11.30
C PRO A 14 -7.77 -11.94 11.21
N LEU A 15 -6.49 -11.73 11.51
CA LEU A 15 -5.49 -12.81 11.49
C LEU A 15 -5.72 -13.83 12.61
N GLU A 16 -6.04 -13.39 13.82
CA GLU A 16 -6.36 -14.29 14.93
C GLU A 16 -7.67 -15.06 14.73
N TYR A 17 -8.59 -14.49 13.94
CA TYR A 17 -9.87 -15.13 13.63
C TYR A 17 -9.77 -16.12 12.47
N ALA A 18 -8.88 -15.88 11.51
CA ALA A 18 -8.70 -16.70 10.34
C ALA A 18 -8.14 -18.09 10.69
N LYS A 19 -8.55 -19.11 9.94
CA LYS A 19 -7.97 -20.47 10.05
C LYS A 19 -6.73 -20.54 9.16
N THR A 20 -5.55 -20.44 9.76
CA THR A 20 -4.27 -20.37 9.05
C THR A 20 -3.27 -21.47 9.46
N PRO A 21 -3.66 -22.77 9.42
CA PRO A 21 -2.86 -23.84 10.03
C PRO A 21 -1.44 -23.95 9.46
N LYS A 22 -1.23 -23.62 8.18
CA LYS A 22 0.12 -23.64 7.57
C LYS A 22 0.98 -22.48 8.00
N MET A 23 0.39 -21.30 8.17
CA MET A 23 1.08 -20.13 8.73
C MET A 23 1.41 -20.38 10.22
N ASP A 24 0.48 -20.93 10.97
CA ASP A 24 0.66 -21.27 12.38
C ASP A 24 1.79 -22.29 12.58
N GLU A 25 1.85 -23.31 11.73
CA GLU A 25 2.93 -24.30 11.73
C GLU A 25 4.30 -23.66 11.43
N LEU A 26 4.37 -22.77 10.45
CA LEU A 26 5.62 -22.05 10.13
C LEU A 26 6.03 -21.11 11.25
N ALA A 27 5.07 -20.40 11.84
CA ALA A 27 5.31 -19.50 12.96
C ALA A 27 5.86 -20.26 14.19
N ALA A 28 5.33 -21.45 14.47
CA ALA A 28 5.78 -22.29 15.59
C ALA A 28 7.20 -22.85 15.40
N LYS A 29 7.65 -23.02 14.14
CA LYS A 29 8.98 -23.55 13.80
C LYS A 29 10.02 -22.49 13.51
N GLY A 30 9.58 -21.24 13.22
CA GLY A 30 10.43 -20.13 12.86
C GLY A 30 10.66 -19.15 13.98
N GLU A 31 11.43 -18.14 13.68
CA GLU A 31 11.55 -16.95 14.51
C GLU A 31 10.62 -15.85 13.99
N ILE A 32 9.91 -15.20 14.89
CA ILE A 32 8.98 -14.12 14.56
C ILE A 32 9.49 -12.83 15.20
N GLY A 33 9.43 -11.74 14.45
CA GLY A 33 9.82 -10.43 14.94
C GLY A 33 8.99 -9.30 14.33
N MET A 34 9.12 -8.13 14.90
CA MET A 34 8.55 -6.89 14.37
C MET A 34 9.59 -6.14 13.56
N VAL A 35 9.21 -5.69 12.38
CA VAL A 35 10.07 -4.88 11.51
C VAL A 35 9.45 -3.50 11.33
N HIS A 36 10.26 -2.46 11.60
CA HIS A 36 9.86 -1.08 11.35
C HIS A 36 10.11 -0.73 9.88
N THR A 37 9.08 -0.86 9.06
CA THR A 37 9.19 -0.71 7.60
C THR A 37 9.02 0.71 7.10
N ILE A 38 8.46 1.61 7.89
CA ILE A 38 8.27 3.02 7.54
C ILE A 38 9.16 3.88 8.42
N PRO A 39 10.23 4.50 7.91
CA PRO A 39 11.06 5.41 8.69
C PRO A 39 10.26 6.57 9.30
N ASP A 40 10.61 6.99 10.51
CA ASP A 40 9.95 8.07 11.22
C ASP A 40 9.88 9.35 10.36
N GLY A 41 8.70 9.98 10.31
CA GLY A 41 8.46 11.19 9.54
C GLY A 41 8.18 10.96 8.04
N MET A 42 8.28 9.73 7.54
CA MET A 42 7.82 9.40 6.18
C MET A 42 6.33 9.03 6.17
N LYS A 43 5.66 9.39 5.08
CA LYS A 43 4.26 9.01 4.88
C LYS A 43 4.15 7.51 4.69
N PRO A 44 3.24 6.82 5.40
CA PRO A 44 3.02 5.39 5.22
C PRO A 44 2.56 5.07 3.79
N GLY A 45 3.20 4.07 3.19
CA GLY A 45 2.89 3.58 1.86
C GLY A 45 3.54 2.22 1.61
N SER A 46 2.92 1.42 0.75
CA SER A 46 3.46 0.10 0.38
C SER A 46 4.79 0.20 -0.37
N ASP A 47 4.98 1.24 -1.15
CA ASP A 47 6.20 1.58 -1.85
C ASP A 47 7.38 1.83 -0.87
N THR A 48 7.18 2.69 0.12
CA THR A 48 8.16 2.95 1.18
C THR A 48 8.46 1.68 1.98
N ALA A 49 7.41 0.93 2.37
CA ALA A 49 7.57 -0.30 3.14
C ALA A 49 8.33 -1.37 2.34
N ASN A 50 8.02 -1.54 1.06
CA ASN A 50 8.70 -2.51 0.20
C ASN A 50 10.18 -2.18 0.01
N LEU A 51 10.56 -0.91 -0.17
CA LEU A 51 11.96 -0.51 -0.21
C LEU A 51 12.69 -0.92 1.07
N SER A 52 12.09 -0.66 2.24
CA SER A 52 12.67 -1.07 3.53
C SER A 52 12.83 -2.58 3.66
N VAL A 53 11.82 -3.36 3.27
CA VAL A 53 11.86 -4.84 3.33
C VAL A 53 12.93 -5.41 2.40
N LEU A 54 13.14 -4.77 1.24
CA LEU A 54 14.19 -5.15 0.29
C LEU A 54 15.61 -4.68 0.70
N GLY A 55 15.71 -3.95 1.82
CA GLY A 55 17.01 -3.49 2.35
C GLY A 55 17.47 -2.14 1.80
N TYR A 56 16.66 -1.43 1.05
CA TYR A 56 16.95 -0.08 0.61
C TYR A 56 16.51 0.95 1.64
N ASN A 57 17.31 1.99 1.86
CA ASN A 57 16.90 3.10 2.70
C ASN A 57 15.89 4.00 1.97
N PRO A 58 14.60 4.03 2.36
CA PRO A 58 13.61 4.83 1.65
C PRO A 58 13.92 6.34 1.64
N ARG A 59 14.66 6.84 2.64
CA ARG A 59 15.05 8.26 2.69
C ARG A 59 15.99 8.66 1.56
N GLU A 60 16.75 7.71 1.03
CA GLU A 60 17.74 7.93 -0.04
C GLU A 60 17.16 7.57 -1.42
N PHE A 61 16.39 6.49 -1.49
CA PHE A 61 15.98 5.89 -2.76
C PHE A 61 14.53 6.18 -3.15
N TYR A 62 13.71 6.72 -2.24
CA TYR A 62 12.31 6.98 -2.56
C TYR A 62 12.13 8.31 -3.28
N SER A 63 11.92 8.26 -4.58
CA SER A 63 11.64 9.43 -5.45
C SER A 63 10.15 9.67 -5.70
N GLY A 64 9.28 8.85 -5.11
CA GLY A 64 7.84 8.88 -5.31
C GLY A 64 7.32 7.57 -5.90
N ARG A 65 6.01 7.36 -5.80
CA ARG A 65 5.34 6.15 -6.29
C ARG A 65 5.26 6.11 -7.82
N SER A 66 4.96 7.26 -8.44
CA SER A 66 4.74 7.32 -9.90
C SER A 66 5.94 6.88 -10.73
N PRO A 67 7.19 7.27 -10.42
CA PRO A 67 8.36 6.76 -11.12
C PRO A 67 8.53 5.24 -11.01
N LEU A 68 8.29 4.67 -9.84
CA LEU A 68 8.38 3.22 -9.61
C LEU A 68 7.33 2.45 -10.44
N GLU A 69 6.10 2.95 -10.48
CA GLU A 69 5.02 2.37 -11.29
C GLU A 69 5.34 2.48 -12.79
N ALA A 70 5.81 3.64 -13.26
CA ALA A 70 6.19 3.84 -14.66
C ALA A 70 7.27 2.84 -15.10
N LEU A 71 8.33 2.68 -14.31
CA LEU A 71 9.40 1.71 -14.60
C LEU A 71 8.88 0.27 -14.56
N SER A 72 8.00 -0.07 -13.64
CA SER A 72 7.47 -1.43 -13.51
C SER A 72 6.63 -1.88 -14.71
N ILE A 73 5.98 -0.95 -15.41
CA ILE A 73 5.22 -1.21 -16.62
C ILE A 73 6.05 -0.98 -17.92
N GLY A 74 7.35 -0.74 -17.78
CA GLY A 74 8.28 -0.63 -18.90
C GLY A 74 8.30 0.73 -19.59
N VAL A 75 7.80 1.80 -18.96
CA VAL A 75 7.94 3.16 -19.48
C VAL A 75 9.41 3.61 -19.33
N PRO A 76 10.12 3.90 -20.44
CA PRO A 76 11.49 4.40 -20.35
C PRO A 76 11.50 5.81 -19.75
N MET A 77 12.35 6.03 -18.75
CA MET A 77 12.49 7.32 -18.09
C MET A 77 13.97 7.74 -18.04
N LYS A 78 14.21 9.02 -18.20
CA LYS A 78 15.50 9.68 -17.96
C LYS A 78 15.52 10.26 -16.54
N ASP A 79 16.69 10.54 -16.01
CA ASP A 79 16.86 11.12 -14.65
C ASP A 79 16.19 12.49 -14.49
N THR A 80 15.89 13.17 -15.60
CA THR A 80 15.22 14.49 -15.62
C THR A 80 13.71 14.42 -15.81
N ASP A 81 13.16 13.22 -16.05
CA ASP A 81 11.74 13.07 -16.33
C ASP A 81 10.90 13.10 -15.04
N VAL A 82 9.71 13.65 -15.16
CA VAL A 82 8.72 13.69 -14.05
C VAL A 82 7.57 12.77 -14.39
N ALA A 83 7.34 11.77 -13.57
CA ALA A 83 6.20 10.86 -13.71
C ALA A 83 5.01 11.35 -12.89
N LEU A 84 3.87 11.48 -13.53
CA LEU A 84 2.59 11.77 -12.88
C LEU A 84 1.64 10.59 -13.05
N ARG A 85 0.98 10.21 -11.97
CA ARG A 85 -0.07 9.20 -12.01
C ARG A 85 -1.41 9.86 -12.31
N CYS A 86 -2.14 9.28 -13.25
CA CYS A 86 -3.51 9.67 -13.57
C CYS A 86 -4.42 8.45 -13.43
N ASN A 87 -5.55 8.61 -12.76
CA ASN A 87 -6.59 7.59 -12.69
C ASN A 87 -7.75 8.01 -13.60
N ILE A 88 -8.26 7.06 -14.37
CA ILE A 88 -9.53 7.24 -15.09
C ILE A 88 -10.65 6.93 -14.10
N VAL A 89 -11.62 7.82 -14.01
CA VAL A 89 -12.73 7.72 -13.06
C VAL A 89 -14.07 7.90 -13.77
N THR A 90 -15.08 7.27 -13.22
CA THR A 90 -16.48 7.54 -13.59
C THR A 90 -17.07 8.44 -12.52
N LEU A 91 -17.72 9.51 -12.96
CA LEU A 91 -18.39 10.45 -12.06
C LEU A 91 -19.91 10.20 -12.05
N SER A 92 -20.55 10.56 -10.94
CA SER A 92 -22.01 10.60 -10.87
C SER A 92 -22.58 11.57 -11.93
N GLU A 93 -23.78 11.28 -12.41
CA GLU A 93 -24.50 12.10 -13.40
C GLU A 93 -25.67 12.86 -12.79
N GLU A 94 -25.96 12.65 -11.52
CA GLU A 94 -27.15 13.18 -10.83
C GLU A 94 -27.01 14.65 -10.44
N GLU A 95 -25.78 15.18 -10.38
CA GLU A 95 -25.48 16.55 -10.00
C GLU A 95 -25.38 17.48 -11.23
N ASP A 96 -26.07 18.60 -11.19
CA ASP A 96 -26.07 19.59 -12.28
C ASP A 96 -24.69 20.23 -12.48
N ASN A 97 -23.94 20.47 -11.38
CA ASN A 97 -22.61 21.07 -11.44
C ASN A 97 -21.52 19.99 -11.41
N TYR A 98 -20.50 20.16 -12.24
CA TYR A 98 -19.36 19.25 -12.29
C TYR A 98 -18.62 19.14 -10.94
N GLU A 99 -18.52 20.25 -10.20
CA GLU A 99 -17.81 20.32 -8.92
C GLU A 99 -18.49 19.52 -7.79
N ASP A 100 -19.79 19.25 -7.92
CA ASP A 100 -20.58 18.51 -6.96
C ASP A 100 -20.58 17.00 -7.25
N ARG A 101 -20.06 16.58 -8.40
CA ARG A 101 -20.01 15.17 -8.82
C ARG A 101 -19.03 14.35 -7.98
N THR A 102 -19.46 13.16 -7.61
CA THR A 102 -18.64 12.21 -6.85
C THR A 102 -18.06 11.12 -7.75
N ILE A 103 -16.92 10.58 -7.37
CA ILE A 103 -16.32 9.43 -8.05
C ILE A 103 -17.08 8.18 -7.62
N ILE A 104 -17.71 7.49 -8.58
CA ILE A 104 -18.48 6.27 -8.35
C ILE A 104 -17.71 5.02 -8.74
N ASP A 105 -16.72 5.14 -9.63
CA ASP A 105 -15.83 4.04 -10.01
C ASP A 105 -14.47 4.58 -10.46
N HIS A 106 -13.44 3.75 -10.38
CA HIS A 106 -12.09 4.07 -10.84
C HIS A 106 -11.35 2.82 -11.33
N SER A 107 -10.47 3.00 -12.31
CA SER A 107 -9.56 1.96 -12.82
C SER A 107 -8.27 1.90 -11.99
#